data_43d8a996d3d57f59678fe937bafa7b75
#
_entry.id   43d8a996d3d57f59678fe937bafa7b75
#
_cell.length_a   1.000
_cell.length_b   1.000
_cell.length_c   1.000
_cell.angle_alpha   90.00
_cell.angle_beta   90.00
_cell.angle_gamma   90.00
#
_symmetry.space_group_name_H-M   'P 1'
#
loop_
_entity.id
_entity.type
_entity.pdbx_description
1 polymer ?
#
loop_
_entity_poly.entity_id
_entity_poly.type
_entity_poly.pdbx_seq_one_letter_code
_entity_poly.pdbx_strand_id
1 'polypeptide(L)'
;MNQIYPSIPPHSSHVTHRRSLASRCRTLCCLMALLPSLLMAHIPAKDKNGNKAIFTVTTYDKSGKQLFSGYGFFLNETGIGLAPYYFFEGASKAEVTDYKGKKWAVQRIQGASDMYDMIKFTTTCEKSEPYRLATEPATEGSKVTRFISDGKEGLTTIQADVTASKKYDNLTYYTLASKADNASTGTPVLNAAGEVVGVMQRSSEKELTKCFAADIAVEKYLTTSAISAGLASLNNIYIPKQLPADTLQASSYLYLLSKNSQDTLSYLTAINDFKEAFPDLSTAYVEHALFCAAGQKYDEAEKEYEEAFKAVKDQADVHYNLSKLIYRLNMYTNYEVYKDWKLEKALDEANKAYETSPLPIYQLQVGDCQYALKQYENAFNTYQAINQTSFASAQTLYYASKAREMWDNDSTTVLALLDSALARFPQPYHSDAGPYILHRAKTLYKFGRYRDSALDFDTYEKLIGTRNLNDNFFYMKEQADLAAGLFPWALDDIDKALSIRPKEYLYVVEKAVIQLRVGSIDEAIYQAEQALKLNPEGADAYKVLGIAYGQNDNKEESLKYLKKAKELGDPQVDEWIEKLQ
;
A
#
# COMPACT_ATOMS: atom_id res chain seq x y z
N MET A 1 -3.89 -16.18 -4.00
CA MET A 1 -2.48 -15.77 -3.89
C MET A 1 -2.25 -14.31 -4.32
N ASN A 2 -3.30 -13.48 -4.36
CA ASN A 2 -3.24 -12.10 -4.90
C ASN A 2 -3.43 -10.99 -3.85
N GLN A 3 -3.14 -11.21 -2.58
CA GLN A 3 -3.41 -10.20 -1.55
C GLN A 3 -2.23 -9.86 -0.62
N ILE A 4 -1.01 -10.27 -0.94
CA ILE A 4 0.15 -9.90 -0.11
C ILE A 4 1.09 -8.90 -0.81
N TYR A 5 0.88 -8.62 -2.10
CA TYR A 5 1.66 -7.59 -2.81
C TYR A 5 0.74 -6.76 -3.70
N PRO A 6 0.67 -5.45 -3.55
CA PRO A 6 -0.04 -4.60 -4.49
C PRO A 6 0.64 -4.64 -5.85
N SER A 7 -0.13 -4.96 -6.88
CA SER A 7 0.26 -4.89 -8.28
C SER A 7 0.56 -3.45 -8.66
N ILE A 8 1.67 -3.24 -9.35
CA ILE A 8 1.99 -1.99 -10.06
C ILE A 8 1.03 -1.90 -11.25
N PRO A 9 0.23 -0.83 -11.42
CA PRO A 9 -0.65 -0.69 -12.57
C PRO A 9 0.16 -0.44 -13.84
N PRO A 10 -0.21 -1.03 -14.99
CA PRO A 10 0.41 -0.71 -16.28
C PRO A 10 -0.07 0.65 -16.78
N HIS A 11 0.84 1.49 -17.22
CA HIS A 11 0.53 2.69 -18.01
C HIS A 11 -0.04 2.28 -19.37
N SER A 12 -1.33 2.50 -19.59
CA SER A 12 -1.92 2.45 -20.92
C SER A 12 -2.00 3.85 -21.50
N SER A 13 -1.17 4.09 -22.51
CA SER A 13 -1.29 5.20 -23.46
C SER A 13 -2.47 4.95 -24.40
N HIS A 14 -3.50 5.76 -24.33
CA HIS A 14 -4.41 5.95 -25.45
C HIS A 14 -4.55 7.43 -25.81
N VAL A 15 -3.85 7.78 -26.89
CA VAL A 15 -4.08 8.98 -27.68
C VAL A 15 -5.34 8.75 -28.50
N THR A 16 -6.35 9.58 -28.32
CA THR A 16 -7.42 9.75 -29.31
C THR A 16 -7.58 11.21 -29.66
N HIS A 17 -7.18 11.53 -30.88
CA HIS A 17 -7.54 12.74 -31.60
C HIS A 17 -9.07 12.86 -31.76
N ARG A 18 -9.63 14.02 -31.41
CA ARG A 18 -10.77 14.59 -32.15
C ARG A 18 -10.59 16.09 -32.34
N ARG A 19 -10.67 16.47 -33.62
CA ARG A 19 -10.63 17.84 -34.16
C ARG A 19 -11.99 18.51 -34.06
N SER A 20 -11.87 19.84 -33.90
CA SER A 20 -12.64 20.94 -34.51
C SER A 20 -14.09 21.20 -34.07
N LEU A 21 -14.33 22.43 -33.62
CA LEU A 21 -15.00 23.42 -34.46
C LEU A 21 -14.92 24.79 -33.81
N ALA A 22 -14.40 25.72 -34.58
CA ALA A 22 -14.37 27.13 -34.25
C ALA A 22 -15.76 27.73 -34.48
N SER A 23 -16.19 28.64 -33.61
CA SER A 23 -17.07 29.71 -34.03
C SER A 23 -16.83 30.97 -33.19
N ARG A 24 -16.65 32.04 -33.90
CA ARG A 24 -16.40 33.41 -33.51
C ARG A 24 -17.57 33.96 -32.69
N CYS A 25 -17.28 34.72 -31.62
CA CYS A 25 -17.99 35.95 -31.39
C CYS A 25 -17.03 36.97 -30.76
N ARG A 26 -16.87 38.07 -31.43
CA ARG A 26 -16.19 39.30 -31.02
C ARG A 26 -17.13 40.15 -30.18
N THR A 27 -16.58 40.83 -29.24
CA THR A 27 -16.75 42.28 -28.94
C THR A 27 -17.13 42.57 -27.49
N LEU A 28 -16.25 43.34 -26.88
CA LEU A 28 -16.45 44.44 -25.94
C LEU A 28 -17.00 44.11 -24.54
N CYS A 29 -16.17 44.22 -23.55
CA CYS A 29 -16.21 45.31 -22.57
C CYS A 29 -14.95 45.26 -21.69
N CYS A 30 -14.09 46.22 -21.89
CA CYS A 30 -13.13 46.67 -20.87
C CYS A 30 -13.91 47.24 -19.69
N LEU A 31 -13.49 46.91 -18.51
CA LEU A 31 -13.21 47.76 -17.36
C LEU A 31 -13.39 46.99 -16.03
N MET A 32 -12.40 47.17 -15.21
CA MET A 32 -12.39 46.98 -13.77
C MET A 32 -12.32 45.55 -13.23
N ALA A 33 -11.12 45.18 -12.87
CA ALA A 33 -10.76 45.09 -11.45
C ALA A 33 -9.23 44.92 -11.36
N LEU A 34 -8.52 46.01 -11.35
CA LEU A 34 -7.24 46.13 -10.66
C LEU A 34 -7.54 45.99 -9.16
N LEU A 35 -7.60 44.79 -8.66
CA LEU A 35 -7.30 44.53 -7.26
C LEU A 35 -5.77 44.65 -7.15
N PRO A 36 -5.25 45.57 -6.36
CA PRO A 36 -3.85 45.55 -6.01
C PRO A 36 -3.64 44.23 -5.22
N SER A 37 -2.91 43.32 -5.80
CA SER A 37 -2.16 42.36 -4.99
C SER A 37 -1.34 43.22 -4.04
N LEU A 38 -1.77 43.31 -2.81
CA LEU A 38 -0.95 43.81 -1.72
C LEU A 38 0.23 42.83 -1.63
N LEU A 39 1.28 43.11 -2.42
CA LEU A 39 2.62 42.72 -2.09
C LEU A 39 2.89 43.41 -0.74
N MET A 40 2.58 42.74 0.34
CA MET A 40 3.23 43.00 1.61
C MET A 40 4.69 42.60 1.42
N ALA A 41 5.49 43.48 0.90
CA ALA A 41 6.94 43.41 1.04
C ALA A 41 7.20 43.47 2.55
N HIS A 42 7.36 42.33 3.17
CA HIS A 42 7.86 42.25 4.55
C HIS A 42 9.33 42.64 4.50
N ILE A 43 9.58 43.88 4.89
CA ILE A 43 10.93 44.38 5.14
C ILE A 43 11.38 43.75 6.48
N PRO A 44 12.66 43.29 6.56
CA PRO A 44 13.14 42.66 7.78
C PRO A 44 12.96 43.59 8.97
N ALA A 45 12.47 43.02 10.07
CA ALA A 45 12.36 43.75 11.34
C ALA A 45 13.74 44.27 11.75
N LYS A 46 14.03 45.54 11.44
CA LYS A 46 15.18 46.25 11.99
C LYS A 46 14.90 46.50 13.46
N ASP A 47 15.44 45.61 14.27
CA ASP A 47 15.21 45.63 15.69
C ASP A 47 15.98 46.75 16.39
N LYS A 48 15.24 47.67 16.97
CA LYS A 48 15.78 48.65 17.94
C LYS A 48 15.77 48.11 19.37
N ASN A 49 15.15 46.94 19.64
CA ASN A 49 14.80 46.48 20.98
C ASN A 49 15.25 45.04 21.35
N GLY A 50 16.16 44.42 20.63
CA GLY A 50 16.75 43.14 21.09
C GLY A 50 16.02 41.86 20.78
N ASN A 51 15.10 41.84 19.79
CA ASN A 51 14.32 40.63 19.42
C ASN A 51 15.10 39.65 18.52
N LYS A 52 16.33 39.33 18.89
CA LYS A 52 17.30 38.61 18.07
C LYS A 52 16.87 37.15 17.74
N ALA A 53 15.98 36.57 18.54
CA ALA A 53 15.44 35.25 18.29
C ALA A 53 14.36 35.20 17.21
N ILE A 54 13.68 36.33 16.95
CA ILE A 54 12.56 36.40 16.00
C ILE A 54 13.07 36.62 14.58
N PHE A 55 12.52 35.84 13.66
CA PHE A 55 12.79 35.98 12.23
C PHE A 55 11.48 36.16 11.43
N THR A 56 11.60 36.61 10.20
CA THR A 56 10.54 36.50 9.20
C THR A 56 10.76 35.26 8.38
N VAL A 57 9.75 34.36 8.28
CA VAL A 57 9.78 33.21 7.36
C VAL A 57 8.99 33.57 6.10
N THR A 58 9.54 33.24 4.94
CA THR A 58 8.88 33.39 3.64
C THR A 58 8.89 32.03 2.93
N THR A 59 7.72 31.59 2.47
CA THR A 59 7.53 30.29 1.82
C THR A 59 7.17 30.45 0.35
N TYR A 60 7.55 29.46 -0.46
CA TYR A 60 7.37 29.48 -1.91
C TYR A 60 6.86 28.11 -2.40
N ASP A 61 5.99 28.14 -3.41
CA ASP A 61 5.51 26.94 -4.10
C ASP A 61 6.56 26.36 -5.08
N LYS A 62 6.20 25.27 -5.77
CA LYS A 62 7.07 24.61 -6.77
C LYS A 62 7.42 25.50 -7.97
N SER A 63 6.63 26.53 -8.25
CA SER A 63 6.89 27.51 -9.31
C SER A 63 7.79 28.67 -8.86
N GLY A 64 8.13 28.74 -7.58
CA GLY A 64 8.87 29.85 -6.96
C GLY A 64 7.99 31.05 -6.59
N LYS A 65 6.65 30.93 -6.70
CA LYS A 65 5.73 31.96 -6.26
C LYS A 65 5.66 31.97 -4.74
N GLN A 66 5.74 33.17 -4.15
CA GLN A 66 5.58 33.37 -2.72
C GLN A 66 4.16 32.98 -2.29
N LEU A 67 4.08 32.12 -1.26
CA LEU A 67 2.83 31.71 -0.63
C LEU A 67 2.50 32.59 0.57
N PHE A 68 3.41 32.61 1.56
CA PHE A 68 3.24 33.37 2.79
C PHE A 68 4.52 34.05 3.21
N SER A 69 4.35 35.08 4.05
CA SER A 69 5.43 35.71 4.81
C SER A 69 4.89 36.13 6.17
N GLY A 70 5.62 35.80 7.25
CA GLY A 70 5.20 36.08 8.61
C GLY A 70 6.29 35.76 9.62
N TYR A 71 5.98 35.82 10.91
CA TYR A 71 6.96 35.64 11.97
C TYR A 71 7.09 34.18 12.45
N GLY A 72 8.29 33.87 12.89
CA GLY A 72 8.65 32.71 13.69
C GLY A 72 9.83 33.06 14.58
N PHE A 73 10.35 32.09 15.31
CA PHE A 73 11.51 32.32 16.17
C PHE A 73 12.39 31.07 16.28
N PHE A 74 13.66 31.30 16.61
CA PHE A 74 14.62 30.23 16.85
C PHE A 74 14.41 29.59 18.21
N LEU A 75 14.42 28.26 18.25
CA LEU A 75 14.28 27.45 19.47
C LEU A 75 15.63 27.16 20.17
N ASN A 76 16.71 27.17 19.41
CA ASN A 76 18.05 26.86 19.91
C ASN A 76 19.14 27.64 19.14
N GLU A 77 20.38 27.54 19.61
CA GLU A 77 21.53 28.22 19.00
C GLU A 77 21.91 27.70 17.61
N THR A 78 21.49 26.47 17.25
CA THR A 78 21.85 25.81 15.96
C THR A 78 20.84 26.06 14.86
N GLY A 79 19.97 27.08 15.00
CA GLY A 79 19.06 27.51 13.95
C GLY A 79 17.82 26.62 13.75
N ILE A 80 17.39 25.86 14.76
CA ILE A 80 16.06 25.22 14.71
C ILE A 80 15.00 26.31 14.87
N GLY A 81 14.09 26.38 13.91
CA GLY A 81 13.00 27.37 13.88
C GLY A 81 11.64 26.77 14.20
N LEU A 82 10.77 27.59 14.76
CA LEU A 82 9.34 27.33 14.97
C LEU A 82 8.53 28.47 14.31
N ALA A 83 7.49 28.10 13.57
CA ALA A 83 6.59 29.04 12.90
C ALA A 83 5.17 28.44 12.80
N PRO A 84 4.15 29.23 12.39
CA PRO A 84 2.84 28.70 12.08
C PRO A 84 2.86 27.69 10.92
N TYR A 85 2.15 26.58 11.11
CA TYR A 85 2.03 25.51 10.11
C TYR A 85 1.43 25.99 8.80
N TYR A 86 0.35 26.82 8.84
CA TYR A 86 -0.34 27.27 7.63
C TYR A 86 0.55 28.09 6.68
N PHE A 87 1.69 28.63 7.13
CA PHE A 87 2.66 29.27 6.25
C PHE A 87 3.30 28.29 5.27
N PHE A 88 3.37 27.00 5.65
CA PHE A 88 4.09 25.98 4.92
C PHE A 88 3.20 25.11 4.04
N GLU A 89 1.87 25.27 4.10
CA GLU A 89 0.96 24.50 3.24
C GLU A 89 1.25 24.80 1.76
N GLY A 90 1.56 23.75 1.00
CA GLY A 90 1.95 23.85 -0.41
C GLY A 90 3.39 24.31 -0.65
N ALA A 91 4.17 24.57 0.40
CA ALA A 91 5.53 25.08 0.27
C ALA A 91 6.52 23.99 -0.21
N SER A 92 7.31 24.33 -1.21
CA SER A 92 8.45 23.54 -1.69
C SER A 92 9.79 24.14 -1.28
N LYS A 93 9.80 25.39 -0.86
CA LYS A 93 10.96 26.14 -0.38
C LYS A 93 10.54 27.12 0.69
N ALA A 94 11.39 27.33 1.69
CA ALA A 94 11.23 28.39 2.67
C ALA A 94 12.57 29.03 3.02
N GLU A 95 12.54 30.31 3.35
CA GLU A 95 13.69 31.09 3.81
C GLU A 95 13.31 31.81 5.09
N VAL A 96 14.20 31.89 6.06
CA VAL A 96 14.07 32.77 7.22
C VAL A 96 15.00 33.96 7.06
N THR A 97 14.52 35.12 7.44
CA THR A 97 15.32 36.36 7.45
C THR A 97 15.46 36.81 8.91
N ASP A 98 16.68 36.83 9.43
CA ASP A 98 16.95 37.20 10.81
C ASP A 98 16.85 38.74 11.04
N TYR A 99 17.00 39.14 12.30
CA TYR A 99 16.92 40.55 12.71
C TYR A 99 18.01 41.43 12.07
N LYS A 100 19.08 40.86 11.49
CA LYS A 100 20.11 41.59 10.75
C LYS A 100 19.80 41.69 9.24
N GLY A 101 18.71 41.05 8.80
CA GLY A 101 18.34 40.95 7.38
C GLY A 101 19.09 39.85 6.64
N LYS A 102 19.84 38.98 7.34
CA LYS A 102 20.51 37.85 6.73
C LYS A 102 19.52 36.72 6.48
N LYS A 103 19.58 36.14 5.28
CA LYS A 103 18.71 35.04 4.85
C LYS A 103 19.36 33.70 5.08
N TRP A 104 18.54 32.74 5.52
CA TRP A 104 18.92 31.37 5.80
C TRP A 104 17.88 30.42 5.18
N ALA A 105 18.30 29.38 4.51
CA ALA A 105 17.39 28.41 3.92
C ALA A 105 16.82 27.47 4.98
N VAL A 106 15.53 27.13 4.88
CA VAL A 106 14.95 26.00 5.60
C VAL A 106 15.39 24.70 4.92
N GLN A 107 15.97 23.78 5.67
CA GLN A 107 16.55 22.54 5.13
C GLN A 107 15.65 21.32 5.27
N ARG A 108 15.15 21.07 6.49
CA ARG A 108 14.33 19.89 6.82
C ARG A 108 13.19 20.26 7.76
N ILE A 109 12.03 19.68 7.53
CA ILE A 109 10.92 19.74 8.48
C ILE A 109 11.12 18.64 9.51
N GLN A 110 11.15 19.02 10.80
CA GLN A 110 11.26 18.09 11.94
C GLN A 110 9.91 17.55 12.38
N GLY A 111 8.85 18.35 12.25
CA GLY A 111 7.49 17.94 12.58
C GLY A 111 6.51 19.10 12.39
N ALA A 112 5.24 18.75 12.25
CA ALA A 112 4.16 19.72 12.07
C ALA A 112 2.88 19.26 12.78
N SER A 113 2.09 20.21 13.25
CA SER A 113 0.76 20.00 13.79
C SER A 113 -0.18 21.06 13.25
N ASP A 114 -1.18 20.64 12.51
CA ASP A 114 -2.28 21.46 12.04
C ASP A 114 -3.23 21.86 13.19
N MET A 115 -3.41 20.99 14.18
CA MET A 115 -4.23 21.27 15.36
C MET A 115 -3.69 22.45 16.20
N TYR A 116 -2.37 22.50 16.40
CA TYR A 116 -1.72 23.58 17.15
C TYR A 116 -1.17 24.68 16.25
N ASP A 117 -1.35 24.56 14.93
CA ASP A 117 -0.83 25.46 13.90
C ASP A 117 0.66 25.78 14.11
N MET A 118 1.46 24.73 14.26
CA MET A 118 2.92 24.84 14.48
C MET A 118 3.71 23.89 13.59
N ILE A 119 4.85 24.40 13.11
CA ILE A 119 5.83 23.62 12.36
C ILE A 119 7.23 23.90 12.88
N LYS A 120 8.01 22.83 13.07
CA LYS A 120 9.40 22.86 13.52
C LYS A 120 10.31 22.41 12.38
N PHE A 121 11.39 23.14 12.16
CA PHE A 121 12.29 22.90 11.04
C PHE A 121 13.72 23.30 11.33
N THR A 122 14.67 22.75 10.57
CA THR A 122 16.07 23.15 10.58
C THR A 122 16.34 24.21 9.52
N THR A 123 17.33 25.05 9.78
CA THR A 123 17.81 26.07 8.83
C THR A 123 19.31 25.94 8.61
N THR A 124 19.82 26.66 7.61
CA THR A 124 21.27 26.83 7.39
C THR A 124 21.93 27.81 8.38
N CYS A 125 21.21 28.30 9.39
CA CYS A 125 21.73 29.20 10.40
C CYS A 125 22.61 28.44 11.39
N GLU A 126 23.89 28.71 11.40
CA GLU A 126 24.88 28.04 12.26
C GLU A 126 24.90 28.62 13.70
N LYS A 127 24.43 29.85 13.86
CA LYS A 127 24.44 30.55 15.15
C LYS A 127 23.27 31.53 15.26
N SER A 128 22.29 31.20 16.09
CA SER A 128 21.18 32.04 16.46
C SER A 128 21.22 32.43 17.95
N GLU A 129 20.40 33.38 18.35
CA GLU A 129 20.29 33.86 19.74
C GLU A 129 18.85 33.59 20.24
N PRO A 130 18.51 32.36 20.68
CA PRO A 130 17.14 31.99 21.05
C PRO A 130 16.75 32.53 22.42
N TYR A 131 15.44 32.61 22.68
CA TYR A 131 14.93 32.71 24.05
C TYR A 131 15.06 31.36 24.78
N ARG A 132 15.09 31.41 26.11
CA ARG A 132 14.88 30.21 26.91
C ARG A 132 13.43 29.77 26.79
N LEU A 133 13.19 28.46 26.78
CA LEU A 133 11.85 27.89 26.82
C LEU A 133 11.48 27.67 28.31
N ALA A 134 10.26 28.07 28.67
CA ALA A 134 9.74 27.81 30.01
C ALA A 134 9.49 26.30 30.21
N THR A 135 9.76 25.81 31.41
CA THR A 135 9.47 24.43 31.79
C THR A 135 8.05 24.24 32.30
N GLU A 136 7.47 25.32 32.82
CA GLU A 136 6.12 25.33 33.40
C GLU A 136 5.21 26.26 32.59
N PRO A 137 3.94 25.90 32.40
CA PRO A 137 2.97 26.72 31.69
C PRO A 137 2.62 27.99 32.49
N ALA A 138 2.22 29.03 31.78
CA ALA A 138 1.69 30.24 32.42
C ALA A 138 0.32 29.96 33.06
N THR A 139 0.13 30.49 34.28
CA THR A 139 -1.13 30.32 35.03
C THR A 139 -2.09 31.46 34.77
N GLU A 140 -3.39 31.21 34.98
CA GLU A 140 -4.42 32.24 34.92
C GLU A 140 -4.11 33.35 35.96
N GLY A 141 -4.30 34.61 35.57
CA GLY A 141 -3.94 35.78 36.33
C GLY A 141 -2.48 36.23 36.24
N SER A 142 -1.60 35.45 35.62
CA SER A 142 -0.21 35.83 35.39
C SER A 142 -0.09 36.87 34.26
N LYS A 143 0.97 37.68 34.30
CA LYS A 143 1.32 38.64 33.23
C LYS A 143 2.32 38.04 32.28
N VAL A 144 2.07 38.23 30.99
CA VAL A 144 2.96 37.82 29.90
C VAL A 144 3.31 39.00 29.03
N THR A 145 4.48 38.94 28.39
CA THR A 145 4.90 39.89 27.35
C THR A 145 4.64 39.23 25.98
N ARG A 146 3.94 39.93 25.10
CA ARG A 146 3.75 39.55 23.72
C ARG A 146 4.25 40.61 22.76
N PHE A 147 4.51 40.20 21.55
CA PHE A 147 4.90 41.10 20.46
C PHE A 147 3.67 41.49 19.67
N ILE A 148 3.65 42.74 19.19
CA ILE A 148 2.66 43.29 18.27
C ILE A 148 3.36 43.98 17.12
N SER A 149 2.77 43.96 15.92
CA SER A 149 3.25 44.75 14.78
C SER A 149 2.98 46.23 15.02
N ASP A 150 3.97 47.08 14.77
CA ASP A 150 3.81 48.56 14.86
C ASP A 150 3.22 49.17 13.60
N GLY A 151 2.86 48.36 12.61
CA GLY A 151 2.27 48.78 11.33
C GLY A 151 3.25 49.45 10.37
N LYS A 152 4.53 49.59 10.73
CA LYS A 152 5.57 50.30 9.95
C LYS A 152 6.82 49.46 9.63
N GLU A 153 6.96 48.26 10.09
CA GLU A 153 8.15 47.39 9.83
C GLU A 153 8.84 46.86 11.08
N GLY A 154 8.19 46.91 12.24
CA GLY A 154 8.79 46.46 13.50
C GLY A 154 7.82 45.71 14.40
N LEU A 155 8.41 45.11 15.41
CA LEU A 155 7.68 44.50 16.51
C LEU A 155 7.93 45.36 17.77
N THR A 156 6.85 45.66 18.47
CA THR A 156 6.91 46.25 19.81
C THR A 156 6.35 45.27 20.82
N THR A 157 6.70 45.42 22.08
CA THR A 157 6.21 44.55 23.15
C THR A 157 5.13 45.22 23.96
N ILE A 158 4.13 44.41 24.36
CA ILE A 158 3.09 44.84 25.29
C ILE A 158 2.88 43.78 26.36
N GLN A 159 2.42 44.22 27.56
CA GLN A 159 1.99 43.31 28.62
C GLN A 159 0.53 42.89 28.38
N ALA A 160 0.22 41.62 28.68
CA ALA A 160 -1.13 41.09 28.66
C ALA A 160 -1.34 40.17 29.87
N ASP A 161 -2.57 40.14 30.39
CA ASP A 161 -2.94 39.20 31.45
C ASP A 161 -3.44 37.89 30.82
N VAL A 162 -3.03 36.75 31.39
CA VAL A 162 -3.56 35.44 31.05
C VAL A 162 -4.93 35.29 31.69
N THR A 163 -6.00 35.39 30.88
CA THR A 163 -7.39 35.33 31.39
C THR A 163 -7.96 33.92 31.41
N ALA A 164 -7.35 32.99 30.72
CA ALA A 164 -7.62 31.56 30.84
C ALA A 164 -6.39 30.75 30.44
N SER A 165 -6.19 29.65 31.17
CA SER A 165 -5.15 28.64 30.91
C SER A 165 -5.85 27.29 30.90
N LYS A 166 -6.21 26.80 29.70
CA LYS A 166 -6.95 25.54 29.53
C LYS A 166 -6.02 24.41 29.10
N LYS A 167 -6.04 23.33 29.86
CA LYS A 167 -5.25 22.15 29.57
C LYS A 167 -6.03 21.20 28.66
N TYR A 168 -5.37 20.76 27.58
CA TYR A 168 -5.81 19.70 26.68
C TYR A 168 -4.70 18.63 26.64
N ASP A 169 -4.98 17.46 27.17
CA ASP A 169 -3.97 16.43 27.45
C ASP A 169 -2.81 16.99 28.30
N ASN A 170 -1.59 16.99 27.74
CA ASN A 170 -0.39 17.50 28.40
C ASN A 170 -0.02 18.94 27.98
N LEU A 171 -0.85 19.60 27.18
CA LEU A 171 -0.56 20.90 26.61
C LEU A 171 -1.58 21.94 27.07
N THR A 172 -1.14 23.19 27.15
CA THR A 172 -1.94 24.30 27.62
C THR A 172 -2.28 25.26 26.45
N TYR A 173 -3.50 25.79 26.46
CA TYR A 173 -3.92 26.82 25.52
C TYR A 173 -4.30 28.08 26.28
N TYR A 174 -3.71 29.20 25.91
CA TYR A 174 -3.85 30.46 26.64
C TYR A 174 -4.83 31.41 25.95
N THR A 175 -5.66 32.08 26.74
CA THR A 175 -6.40 33.29 26.33
C THR A 175 -5.78 34.50 27.00
N LEU A 176 -5.42 35.50 26.23
CA LEU A 176 -4.76 36.73 26.70
C LEU A 176 -5.70 37.92 26.56
N ALA A 177 -5.76 38.76 27.60
CA ALA A 177 -6.49 40.03 27.60
C ALA A 177 -5.73 41.07 26.78
N SER A 178 -5.79 40.97 25.48
CA SER A 178 -5.12 41.88 24.56
C SER A 178 -5.79 41.83 23.20
N LYS A 179 -5.82 42.95 22.50
CA LYS A 179 -6.35 43.06 21.14
C LYS A 179 -5.61 42.06 20.24
N ALA A 180 -6.35 41.27 19.45
CA ALA A 180 -5.74 40.39 18.47
C ALA A 180 -4.99 41.20 17.39
N ASP A 181 -3.84 40.70 17.02
CA ASP A 181 -3.00 41.21 15.94
C ASP A 181 -2.47 40.02 15.12
N ASN A 182 -3.18 39.71 14.03
CA ASN A 182 -2.81 38.59 13.18
C ASN A 182 -1.47 38.81 12.44
N ALA A 183 -0.98 40.03 12.37
CA ALA A 183 0.33 40.34 11.80
C ALA A 183 1.48 39.82 12.73
N SER A 184 1.21 39.63 14.03
CA SER A 184 2.18 39.05 14.98
C SER A 184 2.01 37.55 15.23
N THR A 185 1.19 36.86 14.45
CA THR A 185 1.07 35.39 14.54
C THR A 185 2.43 34.71 14.38
N GLY A 186 2.70 33.71 15.20
CA GLY A 186 3.97 32.98 15.22
C GLY A 186 5.05 33.59 16.10
N THR A 187 4.82 34.77 16.69
CA THR A 187 5.76 35.34 17.66
C THR A 187 5.67 34.65 19.02
N PRO A 188 6.75 34.61 19.81
CA PRO A 188 6.74 34.02 21.14
C PRO A 188 5.94 34.87 22.15
N VAL A 189 5.41 34.19 23.17
CA VAL A 189 4.83 34.79 24.37
C VAL A 189 5.76 34.52 25.52
N LEU A 190 6.21 35.54 26.26
CA LEU A 190 7.22 35.47 27.29
C LEU A 190 6.60 35.61 28.69
N ASN A 191 7.05 34.81 29.65
CA ASN A 191 6.74 35.02 31.07
C ASN A 191 7.54 36.19 31.68
N ALA A 192 7.35 36.43 32.96
CA ALA A 192 8.06 37.53 33.68
C ALA A 192 9.59 37.34 33.74
N ALA A 193 10.09 36.11 33.59
CA ALA A 193 11.52 35.79 33.50
C ALA A 193 12.10 35.96 32.08
N GLY A 194 11.26 36.31 31.08
CA GLY A 194 11.69 36.38 29.69
C GLY A 194 11.78 35.06 28.96
N GLU A 195 11.17 34.00 29.50
CA GLU A 195 11.15 32.67 28.91
C GLU A 195 9.87 32.46 28.09
N VAL A 196 9.97 31.72 26.98
CA VAL A 196 8.84 31.44 26.09
C VAL A 196 7.89 30.45 26.77
N VAL A 197 6.65 30.84 27.01
CA VAL A 197 5.56 29.99 27.52
C VAL A 197 4.62 29.54 26.42
N GLY A 198 4.55 30.30 25.30
CA GLY A 198 3.63 29.98 24.20
C GLY A 198 3.97 30.69 22.90
N VAL A 199 3.20 30.37 21.89
CA VAL A 199 3.31 30.88 20.51
C VAL A 199 1.99 31.52 20.12
N MET A 200 2.04 32.77 19.64
CA MET A 200 0.87 33.52 19.22
C MET A 200 0.14 32.84 18.06
N GLN A 201 -1.14 32.60 18.25
CA GLN A 201 -2.02 31.98 17.28
C GLN A 201 -2.81 33.02 16.48
N ARG A 202 -3.23 32.65 15.27
CA ARG A 202 -4.14 33.48 14.47
C ARG A 202 -5.53 33.50 15.11
N SER A 203 -6.13 34.68 15.18
CA SER A 203 -7.51 34.83 15.65
C SER A 203 -8.48 34.90 14.47
N SER A 204 -9.56 34.14 14.53
CA SER A 204 -10.68 34.22 13.60
C SER A 204 -11.81 35.12 14.07
N GLU A 205 -11.75 35.62 15.31
CA GLU A 205 -12.80 36.44 15.90
C GLU A 205 -12.81 37.87 15.35
N LYS A 206 -14.00 38.36 15.03
CA LYS A 206 -14.21 39.73 14.61
C LYS A 206 -14.10 40.73 15.78
N GLU A 207 -14.37 40.27 16.99
CA GLU A 207 -14.17 41.06 18.22
C GLU A 207 -12.74 40.86 18.73
N LEU A 208 -11.90 41.80 18.41
CA LEU A 208 -10.47 41.80 18.63
C LEU A 208 -10.06 42.17 20.08
N THR A 209 -10.83 41.73 21.10
CA THR A 209 -10.54 42.04 22.50
C THR A 209 -9.67 41.00 23.18
N LYS A 210 -9.57 39.80 22.60
CA LYS A 210 -8.81 38.69 23.10
C LYS A 210 -7.91 38.11 22.00
N CYS A 211 -6.79 37.56 22.39
CA CYS A 211 -5.92 36.79 21.51
C CYS A 211 -5.52 35.46 22.18
N PHE A 212 -4.95 34.55 21.40
CA PHE A 212 -4.70 33.17 21.81
C PHE A 212 -3.23 32.80 21.60
N ALA A 213 -2.72 31.94 22.47
CA ALA A 213 -1.42 31.35 22.29
C ALA A 213 -1.47 29.85 22.64
N ALA A 214 -0.74 29.04 21.92
CA ALA A 214 -0.56 27.64 22.22
C ALA A 214 0.74 27.42 22.98
N ASP A 215 0.74 26.41 23.85
CA ASP A 215 1.87 26.06 24.71
C ASP A 215 3.14 25.77 23.91
N ILE A 216 4.26 26.32 24.33
CA ILE A 216 5.57 26.04 23.71
C ILE A 216 5.96 24.56 23.87
N ALA A 217 5.47 23.85 24.88
CA ALA A 217 5.74 22.42 25.07
C ALA A 217 5.32 21.53 23.89
N VAL A 218 4.45 22.04 22.98
CA VAL A 218 4.12 21.39 21.70
C VAL A 218 5.38 21.05 20.89
N GLU A 219 6.42 21.89 20.95
CA GLU A 219 7.66 21.70 20.19
C GLU A 219 8.31 20.33 20.41
N LYS A 220 8.14 19.73 21.61
CA LYS A 220 8.68 18.39 21.94
C LYS A 220 8.03 17.28 21.17
N TYR A 221 6.79 17.46 20.71
CA TYR A 221 6.01 16.50 19.94
C TYR A 221 6.14 16.71 18.42
N LEU A 222 6.75 17.84 18.00
CA LEU A 222 7.00 18.14 16.58
C LEU A 222 8.28 17.41 16.13
N THR A 223 8.15 16.08 15.98
CA THR A 223 9.22 15.19 15.53
C THR A 223 8.70 14.23 14.47
N THR A 224 9.57 13.83 13.55
CA THR A 224 9.23 12.78 12.58
C THR A 224 9.30 11.41 13.23
N SER A 225 8.39 10.54 12.78
CA SER A 225 8.32 9.12 13.13
C SER A 225 7.96 8.30 11.89
N ALA A 226 7.87 6.99 12.01
CA ALA A 226 7.45 6.13 10.90
C ALA A 226 6.13 6.58 10.26
N ILE A 227 5.12 6.89 11.07
CA ILE A 227 3.79 7.30 10.58
C ILE A 227 3.78 8.68 9.92
N SER A 228 4.82 9.48 10.11
CA SER A 228 4.93 10.82 9.51
C SER A 228 4.88 10.77 7.97
N ALA A 229 5.29 9.67 7.36
CA ALA A 229 5.18 9.45 5.91
C ALA A 229 3.73 9.46 5.39
N GLY A 230 2.74 9.18 6.25
CA GLY A 230 1.31 9.15 5.92
C GLY A 230 0.51 10.34 6.43
N LEU A 231 1.10 11.24 7.22
CA LEU A 231 0.38 12.37 7.82
C LEU A 231 0.05 13.46 6.78
N ALA A 232 -1.23 13.78 6.64
CA ALA A 232 -1.71 14.81 5.70
C ALA A 232 -1.04 16.16 5.92
N SER A 233 -0.82 16.57 7.18
CA SER A 233 -0.14 17.81 7.55
C SER A 233 1.31 17.89 7.03
N LEU A 234 2.00 16.76 6.89
CA LEU A 234 3.36 16.71 6.33
C LEU A 234 3.36 16.47 4.82
N ASN A 235 2.38 15.74 4.29
CA ASN A 235 2.33 15.42 2.86
C ASN A 235 2.00 16.65 1.98
N ASN A 236 1.33 17.67 2.53
CA ASN A 236 1.06 18.93 1.85
C ASN A 236 2.25 19.91 1.84
N ILE A 237 3.39 19.53 2.42
CA ILE A 237 4.63 20.31 2.44
C ILE A 237 5.67 19.57 1.61
N TYR A 238 6.24 20.23 0.60
CA TYR A 238 7.22 19.62 -0.32
C TYR A 238 8.67 19.89 0.07
N ILE A 239 8.91 20.55 1.20
CA ILE A 239 10.25 20.66 1.80
C ILE A 239 10.59 19.29 2.41
N PRO A 240 11.82 18.75 2.21
CA PRO A 240 12.24 17.49 2.77
C PRO A 240 12.04 17.40 4.28
N LYS A 241 11.63 16.21 4.76
CA LYS A 241 11.46 15.96 6.20
C LYS A 241 12.74 15.38 6.76
N GLN A 242 13.00 15.65 8.02
CA GLN A 242 14.10 15.02 8.73
C GLN A 242 13.78 13.55 8.97
N LEU A 243 14.77 12.66 8.79
CA LEU A 243 14.61 11.27 9.19
C LEU A 243 14.40 11.13 10.70
N PRO A 244 13.60 10.15 11.15
CA PRO A 244 13.60 9.74 12.55
C PRO A 244 15.01 9.36 13.00
N ALA A 245 15.35 9.69 14.26
CA ALA A 245 16.67 9.36 14.80
C ALA A 245 16.85 7.87 15.13
N ASP A 246 15.76 7.20 15.46
CA ASP A 246 15.72 5.76 15.70
C ASP A 246 15.74 4.98 14.38
N THR A 247 16.62 3.98 14.27
CA THR A 247 16.84 3.20 13.04
C THR A 247 15.60 2.44 12.57
N LEU A 248 14.81 1.87 13.51
CA LEU A 248 13.58 1.14 13.17
C LEU A 248 12.52 2.10 12.64
N GLN A 249 12.37 3.26 13.29
CA GLN A 249 11.45 4.30 12.85
C GLN A 249 11.87 4.87 11.48
N ALA A 250 13.17 5.09 11.26
CA ALA A 250 13.71 5.58 9.99
C ALA A 250 13.51 4.55 8.85
N SER A 251 13.78 3.27 9.10
CA SER A 251 13.55 2.18 8.13
C SER A 251 12.06 2.07 7.78
N SER A 252 11.19 2.11 8.79
CA SER A 252 9.73 2.08 8.59
C SER A 252 9.24 3.33 7.85
N TYR A 253 9.82 4.50 8.11
CA TYR A 253 9.52 5.73 7.39
C TYR A 253 9.86 5.62 5.90
N LEU A 254 11.05 5.12 5.53
CA LEU A 254 11.43 4.87 4.14
C LEU A 254 10.47 3.89 3.45
N TYR A 255 10.15 2.78 4.11
CA TYR A 255 9.21 1.80 3.58
C TYR A 255 7.81 2.41 3.31
N LEU A 256 7.30 3.25 4.22
CA LEU A 256 6.01 3.91 4.03
C LEU A 256 6.07 4.98 2.92
N LEU A 257 7.19 5.71 2.79
CA LEU A 257 7.40 6.63 1.67
C LEU A 257 7.43 5.91 0.32
N SER A 258 8.03 4.72 0.22
CA SER A 258 8.06 3.94 -1.02
C SER A 258 6.67 3.53 -1.51
N LYS A 259 5.67 3.47 -0.62
CA LYS A 259 4.26 3.21 -0.96
C LYS A 259 3.50 4.46 -1.39
N ASN A 260 4.00 5.65 -1.04
CA ASN A 260 3.39 6.93 -1.36
C ASN A 260 4.10 7.56 -2.57
N SER A 261 3.87 7.02 -3.77
CA SER A 261 4.62 7.30 -5.00
C SER A 261 4.50 8.73 -5.57
N GLN A 262 3.77 9.64 -4.91
CA GLN A 262 3.51 10.98 -5.45
C GLN A 262 4.67 11.97 -5.25
N ASP A 263 5.58 11.71 -4.32
CA ASP A 263 6.72 12.59 -4.03
C ASP A 263 8.07 11.86 -4.15
N THR A 264 8.46 11.56 -5.39
CA THR A 264 9.74 10.90 -5.72
C THR A 264 10.95 11.66 -5.17
N LEU A 265 10.92 12.99 -5.18
CA LEU A 265 12.05 13.80 -4.70
C LEU A 265 12.27 13.63 -3.19
N SER A 266 11.20 13.71 -2.41
CA SER A 266 11.26 13.46 -0.96
C SER A 266 11.73 12.05 -0.64
N TYR A 267 11.29 11.06 -1.41
CA TYR A 267 11.73 9.66 -1.23
C TYR A 267 13.23 9.49 -1.50
N LEU A 268 13.73 9.97 -2.64
CA LEU A 268 15.16 9.89 -2.98
C LEU A 268 16.04 10.69 -2.00
N THR A 269 15.53 11.84 -1.52
CA THR A 269 16.23 12.60 -0.49
C THR A 269 16.32 11.82 0.81
N ALA A 270 15.23 11.17 1.24
CA ALA A 270 15.21 10.35 2.45
C ALA A 270 16.12 9.13 2.36
N ILE A 271 16.24 8.50 1.16
CA ILE A 271 17.21 7.43 0.90
C ILE A 271 18.65 7.94 1.13
N ASN A 272 19.00 9.09 0.56
CA ASN A 272 20.35 9.66 0.71
C ASN A 272 20.63 10.02 2.18
N ASP A 273 19.66 10.68 2.84
CA ASP A 273 19.78 11.01 4.26
C ASP A 273 19.94 9.73 5.12
N PHE A 274 19.29 8.62 4.75
CA PHE A 274 19.42 7.35 5.45
C PHE A 274 20.80 6.70 5.22
N LYS A 275 21.30 6.70 3.98
CA LYS A 275 22.65 6.20 3.67
C LYS A 275 23.73 6.97 4.44
N GLU A 276 23.53 8.28 4.61
CA GLU A 276 24.47 9.12 5.37
C GLU A 276 24.39 8.82 6.87
N ALA A 277 23.19 8.70 7.42
CA ALA A 277 22.97 8.47 8.87
C ALA A 277 23.28 7.03 9.30
N PHE A 278 22.99 6.04 8.44
CA PHE A 278 23.08 4.61 8.73
C PHE A 278 23.74 3.83 7.58
N PRO A 279 25.00 4.13 7.24
CA PRO A 279 25.67 3.59 6.04
C PRO A 279 25.86 2.06 6.08
N ASP A 280 25.86 1.45 7.25
CA ASP A 280 26.07 0.02 7.48
C ASP A 280 24.78 -0.82 7.47
N LEU A 281 23.62 -0.20 7.17
CA LEU A 281 22.33 -0.86 7.03
C LEU A 281 21.92 -1.01 5.57
N SER A 282 21.41 -2.19 5.21
CA SER A 282 20.98 -2.52 3.84
C SER A 282 19.76 -1.72 3.36
N THR A 283 18.90 -1.26 4.26
CA THR A 283 17.56 -0.71 3.99
C THR A 283 17.53 0.32 2.85
N ALA A 284 18.37 1.35 2.92
CA ALA A 284 18.33 2.43 1.92
C ALA A 284 18.84 1.98 0.54
N TYR A 285 19.85 1.13 0.51
CA TYR A 285 20.38 0.57 -0.73
C TYR A 285 19.35 -0.33 -1.41
N VAL A 286 18.71 -1.19 -0.64
CA VAL A 286 17.66 -2.10 -1.11
C VAL A 286 16.44 -1.33 -1.62
N GLU A 287 15.94 -0.34 -0.86
CA GLU A 287 14.81 0.49 -1.28
C GLU A 287 15.12 1.28 -2.56
N HIS A 288 16.35 1.79 -2.70
CA HIS A 288 16.77 2.48 -3.93
C HIS A 288 16.88 1.51 -5.11
N ALA A 289 17.47 0.34 -4.90
CA ALA A 289 17.56 -0.69 -5.93
C ALA A 289 16.16 -1.14 -6.40
N LEU A 290 15.20 -1.32 -5.48
CA LEU A 290 13.82 -1.65 -5.81
C LEU A 290 13.13 -0.53 -6.60
N PHE A 291 13.39 0.73 -6.25
CA PHE A 291 12.88 1.88 -6.98
C PHE A 291 13.44 1.94 -8.41
N CYS A 292 14.75 1.76 -8.57
CA CYS A 292 15.41 1.71 -9.88
C CYS A 292 14.87 0.54 -10.72
N ALA A 293 14.75 -0.65 -10.14
CA ALA A 293 14.22 -1.84 -10.83
C ALA A 293 12.76 -1.67 -11.26
N ALA A 294 11.92 -1.01 -10.47
CA ALA A 294 10.55 -0.68 -10.85
C ALA A 294 10.49 0.26 -12.07
N GLY A 295 11.49 1.13 -12.23
CA GLY A 295 11.70 1.97 -13.41
C GLY A 295 12.46 1.28 -14.55
N GLN A 296 12.70 -0.03 -14.48
CA GLN A 296 13.50 -0.82 -15.43
C GLN A 296 14.96 -0.36 -15.58
N LYS A 297 15.49 0.36 -14.59
CA LYS A 297 16.87 0.85 -14.54
C LYS A 297 17.76 -0.16 -13.80
N TYR A 298 17.93 -1.34 -14.41
CA TYR A 298 18.61 -2.46 -13.76
C TYR A 298 20.11 -2.22 -13.50
N ASP A 299 20.79 -1.45 -14.35
CA ASP A 299 22.18 -1.05 -14.12
C ASP A 299 22.33 -0.18 -12.85
N GLU A 300 21.37 0.73 -12.62
CA GLU A 300 21.34 1.55 -11.40
C GLU A 300 21.03 0.67 -10.17
N ALA A 301 20.08 -0.28 -10.30
CA ALA A 301 19.76 -1.22 -9.22
C ALA A 301 20.94 -2.14 -8.87
N GLU A 302 21.65 -2.67 -9.86
CA GLU A 302 22.85 -3.49 -9.63
C GLU A 302 23.94 -2.71 -8.89
N LYS A 303 24.19 -1.47 -9.30
CA LYS A 303 25.16 -0.59 -8.65
C LYS A 303 24.81 -0.34 -7.17
N GLU A 304 23.54 -0.21 -6.84
CA GLU A 304 23.11 -0.08 -5.44
C GLU A 304 23.46 -1.31 -4.61
N TYR A 305 23.30 -2.52 -5.15
CA TYR A 305 23.75 -3.74 -4.48
C TYR A 305 25.27 -3.82 -4.37
N GLU A 306 26.02 -3.40 -5.41
CA GLU A 306 27.48 -3.32 -5.33
C GLU A 306 27.98 -2.35 -4.24
N GLU A 307 27.27 -1.22 -4.06
CA GLU A 307 27.53 -0.28 -2.97
C GLU A 307 27.16 -0.88 -1.61
N ALA A 308 26.02 -1.57 -1.53
CA ALA A 308 25.60 -2.26 -0.32
C ALA A 308 26.62 -3.33 0.11
N PHE A 309 27.11 -4.14 -0.81
CA PHE A 309 28.16 -5.15 -0.51
C PHE A 309 29.47 -4.55 0.01
N LYS A 310 29.74 -3.28 -0.24
CA LYS A 310 30.93 -2.58 0.29
C LYS A 310 30.69 -1.95 1.66
N ALA A 311 29.48 -1.46 1.89
CA ALA A 311 29.18 -0.61 3.06
C ALA A 311 28.47 -1.38 4.20
N VAL A 312 27.57 -2.29 3.87
CA VAL A 312 26.70 -2.98 4.83
C VAL A 312 27.45 -4.08 5.56
N LYS A 313 27.26 -4.18 6.88
CA LYS A 313 27.89 -5.23 7.71
C LYS A 313 27.19 -6.57 7.57
N ASP A 314 25.85 -6.56 7.52
CA ASP A 314 25.05 -7.77 7.36
C ASP A 314 24.95 -8.15 5.88
N GLN A 315 25.95 -8.89 5.41
CA GLN A 315 26.03 -9.36 4.02
C GLN A 315 24.89 -10.35 3.70
N ALA A 316 24.42 -11.11 4.67
CA ALA A 316 23.33 -12.06 4.48
C ALA A 316 22.05 -11.35 4.03
N ASP A 317 21.73 -10.21 4.65
CA ASP A 317 20.55 -9.43 4.28
C ASP A 317 20.67 -8.82 2.87
N VAL A 318 21.87 -8.40 2.45
CA VAL A 318 22.11 -7.90 1.09
C VAL A 318 21.89 -9.01 0.05
N HIS A 319 22.48 -10.20 0.26
CA HIS A 319 22.27 -11.38 -0.60
C HIS A 319 20.80 -11.78 -0.68
N TYR A 320 20.12 -11.84 0.46
CA TYR A 320 18.69 -12.17 0.52
C TYR A 320 17.83 -11.20 -0.30
N ASN A 321 18.04 -9.90 -0.15
CA ASN A 321 17.25 -8.90 -0.85
C ASN A 321 17.56 -8.88 -2.36
N LEU A 322 18.79 -9.11 -2.78
CA LEU A 322 19.14 -9.30 -4.18
C LEU A 322 18.46 -10.54 -4.77
N SER A 323 18.52 -11.67 -4.07
CA SER A 323 17.79 -12.88 -4.45
C SER A 323 16.30 -12.62 -4.64
N LYS A 324 15.67 -11.96 -3.67
CA LYS A 324 14.25 -11.60 -3.72
C LYS A 324 13.89 -10.70 -4.91
N LEU A 325 14.72 -9.71 -5.21
CA LEU A 325 14.49 -8.84 -6.36
C LEU A 325 14.53 -9.66 -7.66
N ILE A 326 15.59 -10.43 -7.88
CA ILE A 326 15.77 -11.26 -9.09
C ILE A 326 14.60 -12.27 -9.21
N TYR A 327 14.26 -12.96 -8.12
CA TYR A 327 13.14 -13.89 -8.09
C TYR A 327 11.82 -13.22 -8.51
N ARG A 328 11.50 -12.05 -7.94
CA ARG A 328 10.28 -11.32 -8.26
C ARG A 328 10.21 -10.87 -9.71
N LEU A 329 11.31 -10.38 -10.26
CA LEU A 329 11.38 -9.99 -11.67
C LEU A 329 11.04 -11.19 -12.57
N ASN A 330 11.64 -12.34 -12.33
CA ASN A 330 11.44 -13.54 -13.15
C ASN A 330 10.05 -14.17 -13.00
N MET A 331 9.40 -14.03 -11.83
CA MET A 331 8.13 -14.71 -11.55
C MET A 331 6.88 -13.88 -11.82
N TYR A 332 6.95 -12.56 -11.71
CA TYR A 332 5.74 -11.71 -11.63
C TYR A 332 5.71 -10.53 -12.58
N THR A 333 6.70 -10.39 -13.48
CA THR A 333 6.78 -9.27 -14.42
C THR A 333 7.05 -9.77 -15.85
N ASN A 334 6.76 -8.92 -16.83
CA ASN A 334 7.22 -9.13 -18.22
C ASN A 334 8.69 -8.71 -18.33
N TYR A 335 9.55 -9.47 -17.70
CA TYR A 335 10.94 -9.14 -17.52
C TYR A 335 11.80 -9.67 -18.67
N GLU A 336 12.49 -8.77 -19.37
CA GLU A 336 13.61 -9.16 -20.22
C GLU A 336 14.83 -9.36 -19.34
N VAL A 337 15.44 -10.54 -19.42
CA VAL A 337 16.53 -10.94 -18.52
C VAL A 337 17.70 -9.97 -18.65
N TYR A 338 18.01 -9.28 -17.57
CA TYR A 338 19.14 -8.40 -17.46
C TYR A 338 20.40 -9.19 -17.06
N LYS A 339 21.40 -9.24 -17.94
CA LYS A 339 22.65 -9.98 -17.71
C LYS A 339 22.40 -11.42 -17.23
N ASP A 340 22.90 -11.75 -16.04
CA ASP A 340 22.76 -13.04 -15.37
C ASP A 340 21.63 -13.09 -14.32
N TRP A 341 20.74 -12.06 -14.26
CA TRP A 341 19.66 -11.99 -13.29
C TRP A 341 18.52 -12.99 -13.63
N LYS A 342 18.87 -14.28 -13.59
CA LYS A 342 17.96 -15.42 -13.78
C LYS A 342 17.66 -16.08 -12.44
N LEU A 343 16.74 -17.03 -12.44
CA LEU A 343 16.35 -17.78 -11.23
C LEU A 343 17.54 -18.54 -10.60
N GLU A 344 18.52 -18.98 -11.42
CA GLU A 344 19.72 -19.64 -10.92
C GLU A 344 20.56 -18.69 -10.07
N LYS A 345 20.74 -17.44 -10.50
CA LYS A 345 21.41 -16.42 -9.69
C LYS A 345 20.62 -16.10 -8.42
N ALA A 346 19.27 -16.02 -8.52
CA ALA A 346 18.46 -15.83 -7.33
C ALA A 346 18.66 -16.94 -6.29
N LEU A 347 18.78 -18.19 -6.73
CA LEU A 347 19.10 -19.31 -5.87
C LEU A 347 20.50 -19.24 -5.25
N ASP A 348 21.52 -18.87 -6.06
CA ASP A 348 22.88 -18.68 -5.58
C ASP A 348 22.95 -17.60 -4.48
N GLU A 349 22.32 -16.46 -4.71
CA GLU A 349 22.27 -15.39 -3.72
C GLU A 349 21.46 -15.79 -2.46
N ALA A 350 20.38 -16.57 -2.61
CA ALA A 350 19.63 -17.10 -1.46
C ALA A 350 20.50 -18.06 -0.62
N ASN A 351 21.27 -18.93 -1.26
CA ASN A 351 22.19 -19.85 -0.59
C ASN A 351 23.29 -19.06 0.16
N LYS A 352 23.91 -18.05 -0.45
CA LYS A 352 24.89 -17.19 0.22
C LYS A 352 24.31 -16.51 1.46
N ALA A 353 23.08 -16.05 1.38
CA ALA A 353 22.39 -15.45 2.53
C ALA A 353 22.25 -16.47 3.67
N TYR A 354 21.78 -17.70 3.36
CA TYR A 354 21.57 -18.73 4.34
C TYR A 354 22.89 -19.29 4.92
N GLU A 355 23.92 -19.45 4.08
CA GLU A 355 25.27 -19.87 4.52
C GLU A 355 25.92 -18.85 5.45
N THR A 356 25.74 -17.53 5.16
CA THR A 356 26.28 -16.45 5.98
C THR A 356 25.55 -16.34 7.33
N SER A 357 24.22 -16.50 7.32
CA SER A 357 23.37 -16.45 8.50
C SER A 357 22.21 -17.42 8.34
N PRO A 358 22.19 -18.56 9.06
CA PRO A 358 21.20 -19.62 8.85
C PRO A 358 19.82 -19.28 9.44
N LEU A 359 19.23 -18.17 8.98
CA LEU A 359 17.89 -17.76 9.38
C LEU A 359 16.81 -18.45 8.53
N PRO A 360 15.69 -18.88 9.12
CA PRO A 360 14.61 -19.55 8.41
C PRO A 360 14.01 -18.73 7.26
N ILE A 361 14.05 -17.39 7.33
CA ILE A 361 13.58 -16.53 6.26
C ILE A 361 14.46 -16.62 5.00
N TYR A 362 15.77 -16.79 5.16
CA TYR A 362 16.71 -17.00 4.06
C TYR A 362 16.57 -18.42 3.48
N GLN A 363 16.39 -19.41 4.36
CA GLN A 363 16.11 -20.79 3.94
C GLN A 363 14.79 -20.87 3.14
N LEU A 364 13.76 -20.12 3.54
CA LEU A 364 12.51 -20.04 2.80
C LEU A 364 12.72 -19.51 1.38
N GLN A 365 13.55 -18.47 1.21
CA GLN A 365 13.91 -17.94 -0.11
C GLN A 365 14.65 -19.00 -0.97
N VAL A 366 15.53 -19.80 -0.38
CA VAL A 366 16.15 -20.94 -1.07
C VAL A 366 15.09 -21.89 -1.60
N GLY A 367 14.13 -22.31 -0.77
CA GLY A 367 13.03 -23.19 -1.16
C GLY A 367 12.17 -22.59 -2.28
N ASP A 368 11.87 -21.30 -2.21
CA ASP A 368 11.08 -20.59 -3.23
C ASP A 368 11.81 -20.58 -4.59
N CYS A 369 13.12 -20.31 -4.60
CA CYS A 369 13.94 -20.37 -5.81
C CYS A 369 14.03 -21.79 -6.37
N GLN A 370 14.25 -22.81 -5.52
CA GLN A 370 14.27 -24.22 -5.93
C GLN A 370 12.93 -24.62 -6.57
N TYR A 371 11.81 -24.24 -5.95
CA TYR A 371 10.47 -24.52 -6.49
C TYR A 371 10.27 -23.86 -7.86
N ALA A 372 10.67 -22.61 -8.02
CA ALA A 372 10.58 -21.88 -9.29
C ALA A 372 11.43 -22.52 -10.39
N LEU A 373 12.59 -23.06 -10.03
CA LEU A 373 13.50 -23.83 -10.91
C LEU A 373 13.03 -25.27 -11.16
N LYS A 374 11.84 -25.65 -10.66
CA LYS A 374 11.28 -27.01 -10.74
C LYS A 374 12.12 -28.09 -10.04
N GLN A 375 13.01 -27.71 -9.13
CA GLN A 375 13.77 -28.61 -8.26
C GLN A 375 12.90 -29.02 -7.07
N TYR A 376 11.79 -29.74 -7.35
CA TYR A 376 10.71 -29.94 -6.39
C TYR A 376 11.10 -30.77 -5.17
N GLU A 377 11.97 -31.79 -5.36
CA GLU A 377 12.53 -32.57 -4.26
C GLU A 377 13.35 -31.70 -3.30
N ASN A 378 14.26 -30.88 -3.85
CA ASN A 378 15.07 -29.97 -3.05
C ASN A 378 14.20 -28.96 -2.31
N ALA A 379 13.21 -28.37 -3.00
CA ALA A 379 12.27 -27.43 -2.40
C ALA A 379 11.48 -28.07 -1.26
N PHE A 380 10.98 -29.29 -1.45
CA PHE A 380 10.28 -30.06 -0.41
C PHE A 380 11.17 -30.25 0.81
N ASN A 381 12.40 -30.73 0.62
CA ASN A 381 13.35 -30.98 1.71
C ASN A 381 13.69 -29.68 2.45
N THR A 382 13.87 -28.57 1.72
CA THR A 382 14.14 -27.26 2.30
C THR A 382 12.96 -26.76 3.16
N TYR A 383 11.73 -26.84 2.66
CA TYR A 383 10.55 -26.45 3.45
C TYR A 383 10.32 -27.38 4.64
N GLN A 384 10.58 -28.70 4.50
CA GLN A 384 10.47 -29.65 5.60
C GLN A 384 11.51 -29.38 6.69
N ALA A 385 12.72 -28.98 6.33
CA ALA A 385 13.72 -28.58 7.32
C ALA A 385 13.22 -27.37 8.16
N ILE A 386 12.56 -26.39 7.54
CA ILE A 386 11.92 -25.27 8.26
C ILE A 386 10.78 -25.79 9.16
N ASN A 387 9.96 -26.72 8.68
CA ASN A 387 8.83 -27.29 9.42
C ASN A 387 9.26 -28.09 10.66
N GLN A 388 10.52 -28.50 10.77
CA GLN A 388 11.09 -29.13 11.98
C GLN A 388 11.55 -28.11 13.03
N THR A 389 11.43 -26.82 12.78
CA THR A 389 11.84 -25.75 13.68
C THR A 389 10.62 -25.04 14.31
N SER A 390 10.88 -24.14 15.25
CA SER A 390 9.84 -23.25 15.82
C SER A 390 9.24 -22.28 14.80
N PHE A 391 9.79 -22.18 13.60
CA PHE A 391 9.29 -21.34 12.51
C PHE A 391 8.29 -22.04 11.59
N ALA A 392 7.94 -23.30 11.90
CA ALA A 392 6.89 -24.02 11.19
C ALA A 392 5.57 -23.23 11.19
N SER A 393 5.04 -22.98 10.03
CA SER A 393 3.83 -22.18 9.82
C SER A 393 2.87 -22.87 8.84
N ALA A 394 1.62 -22.41 8.79
CA ALA A 394 0.69 -22.87 7.77
C ALA A 394 1.26 -22.70 6.35
N GLN A 395 1.96 -21.59 6.11
CA GLN A 395 2.58 -21.27 4.82
C GLN A 395 3.69 -22.25 4.44
N THR A 396 4.61 -22.56 5.36
CA THR A 396 5.74 -23.48 5.07
C THR A 396 5.27 -24.93 4.88
N LEU A 397 4.25 -25.36 5.63
CA LEU A 397 3.59 -26.65 5.43
C LEU A 397 2.88 -26.71 4.06
N TYR A 398 2.21 -25.65 3.67
CA TYR A 398 1.56 -25.51 2.38
C TYR A 398 2.56 -25.55 1.22
N TYR A 399 3.70 -24.86 1.34
CA TYR A 399 4.74 -24.89 0.31
C TYR A 399 5.38 -26.28 0.19
N ALA A 400 5.60 -26.96 1.32
CA ALA A 400 6.05 -28.35 1.32
C ALA A 400 5.02 -29.27 0.63
N SER A 401 3.72 -29.08 0.88
CA SER A 401 2.68 -29.88 0.20
C SER A 401 2.69 -29.68 -1.31
N LYS A 402 2.83 -28.43 -1.77
CA LYS A 402 2.93 -28.12 -3.20
C LYS A 402 4.17 -28.70 -3.86
N ALA A 403 5.30 -28.61 -3.18
CA ALA A 403 6.55 -29.20 -3.68
C ALA A 403 6.44 -30.73 -3.78
N ARG A 404 5.86 -31.38 -2.77
CA ARG A 404 5.61 -32.82 -2.76
C ARG A 404 4.65 -33.26 -3.85
N GLU A 405 3.57 -32.49 -4.06
CA GLU A 405 2.61 -32.76 -5.12
C GLU A 405 3.25 -32.69 -6.53
N MET A 406 4.19 -31.75 -6.73
CA MET A 406 4.89 -31.60 -8.02
C MET A 406 6.05 -32.55 -8.19
N TRP A 407 6.63 -33.06 -7.11
CA TRP A 407 7.76 -33.99 -7.15
C TRP A 407 7.32 -35.39 -7.55
N ASP A 408 6.54 -36.07 -6.70
CA ASP A 408 6.14 -37.47 -6.87
C ASP A 408 4.64 -37.74 -6.65
N ASN A 409 3.89 -36.67 -6.36
CA ASN A 409 2.43 -36.72 -6.20
C ASN A 409 1.96 -37.70 -5.11
N ASP A 410 2.76 -37.91 -4.05
CA ASP A 410 2.39 -38.78 -2.91
C ASP A 410 1.20 -38.17 -2.15
N SER A 411 0.02 -38.70 -2.44
CA SER A 411 -1.25 -38.22 -1.90
C SER A 411 -1.31 -38.22 -0.37
N THR A 412 -0.68 -39.21 0.26
CA THR A 412 -0.69 -39.34 1.72
C THR A 412 0.05 -38.20 2.38
N THR A 413 1.29 -37.93 1.95
CA THR A 413 2.10 -36.86 2.49
C THR A 413 1.52 -35.47 2.14
N VAL A 414 1.04 -35.29 0.90
CA VAL A 414 0.46 -34.02 0.46
C VAL A 414 -0.75 -33.64 1.32
N LEU A 415 -1.69 -34.57 1.52
CA LEU A 415 -2.88 -34.30 2.33
C LEU A 415 -2.55 -34.10 3.81
N ALA A 416 -1.63 -34.91 4.38
CA ALA A 416 -1.19 -34.74 5.77
C ALA A 416 -0.56 -33.35 6.03
N LEU A 417 0.19 -32.80 5.06
CA LEU A 417 0.75 -31.45 5.14
C LEU A 417 -0.32 -30.37 5.06
N LEU A 418 -1.31 -30.54 4.19
CA LEU A 418 -2.46 -29.60 4.07
C LEU A 418 -3.32 -29.61 5.33
N ASP A 419 -3.57 -30.80 5.90
CA ASP A 419 -4.28 -30.95 7.18
C ASP A 419 -3.50 -30.26 8.32
N SER A 420 -2.18 -30.47 8.36
CA SER A 420 -1.30 -29.81 9.34
C SER A 420 -1.27 -28.28 9.17
N ALA A 421 -1.33 -27.78 7.93
CA ALA A 421 -1.41 -26.35 7.65
C ALA A 421 -2.74 -25.76 8.14
N LEU A 422 -3.85 -26.45 7.87
CA LEU A 422 -5.18 -26.01 8.32
C LEU A 422 -5.36 -26.09 9.83
N ALA A 423 -4.71 -27.04 10.49
CA ALA A 423 -4.71 -27.15 11.95
C ALA A 423 -4.04 -25.96 12.66
N ARG A 424 -3.32 -25.09 11.94
CA ARG A 424 -2.75 -23.84 12.48
C ARG A 424 -3.75 -22.70 12.59
N PHE A 425 -4.94 -22.84 11.97
CA PHE A 425 -5.99 -21.83 12.02
C PHE A 425 -7.02 -22.14 13.12
N PRO A 426 -7.50 -21.13 13.84
CA PRO A 426 -8.56 -21.32 14.81
C PRO A 426 -9.89 -21.68 14.14
N GLN A 427 -10.74 -22.39 14.87
CA GLN A 427 -12.09 -22.71 14.45
C GLN A 427 -13.09 -21.76 15.14
N PRO A 428 -14.14 -21.26 14.43
CA PRO A 428 -14.38 -21.42 12.99
C PRO A 428 -13.33 -20.70 12.15
N TYR A 429 -13.05 -21.21 10.96
CA TYR A 429 -12.06 -20.60 10.06
C TYR A 429 -12.41 -19.15 9.69
N HIS A 430 -11.37 -18.31 9.58
CA HIS A 430 -11.44 -16.98 9.00
C HIS A 430 -10.92 -17.00 7.54
N SER A 431 -11.11 -15.89 6.81
CA SER A 431 -10.79 -15.77 5.38
C SER A 431 -9.33 -16.08 5.02
N ASP A 432 -8.40 -15.94 5.96
CA ASP A 432 -6.99 -16.26 5.81
C ASP A 432 -6.71 -17.77 5.65
N ALA A 433 -7.60 -18.64 6.14
CA ALA A 433 -7.55 -20.08 5.88
C ALA A 433 -8.02 -20.44 4.46
N GLY A 434 -8.71 -19.55 3.77
CA GLY A 434 -9.35 -19.81 2.48
C GLY A 434 -8.42 -20.42 1.42
N PRO A 435 -7.24 -19.84 1.13
CA PRO A 435 -6.32 -20.40 0.13
C PRO A 435 -5.93 -21.86 0.40
N TYR A 436 -5.79 -22.25 1.66
CA TYR A 436 -5.42 -23.60 2.07
C TYR A 436 -6.59 -24.59 1.89
N ILE A 437 -7.81 -24.17 2.27
CA ILE A 437 -9.03 -24.96 2.09
C ILE A 437 -9.28 -25.20 0.59
N LEU A 438 -9.22 -24.15 -0.23
CA LEU A 438 -9.44 -24.29 -1.67
C LEU A 438 -8.38 -25.20 -2.34
N HIS A 439 -7.13 -25.09 -1.90
CA HIS A 439 -6.10 -25.97 -2.43
C HIS A 439 -6.33 -27.42 -1.99
N ARG A 440 -6.71 -27.66 -0.73
CA ARG A 440 -7.03 -29.02 -0.24
C ARG A 440 -8.24 -29.60 -0.98
N ALA A 441 -9.28 -28.81 -1.23
CA ALA A 441 -10.43 -29.23 -2.01
C ALA A 441 -10.02 -29.74 -3.40
N LYS A 442 -9.21 -28.97 -4.14
CA LYS A 442 -8.71 -29.35 -5.47
C LYS A 442 -7.82 -30.60 -5.42
N THR A 443 -6.97 -30.69 -4.41
CA THR A 443 -6.07 -31.83 -4.20
C THR A 443 -6.85 -33.09 -3.86
N LEU A 444 -7.87 -33.00 -3.00
CA LEU A 444 -8.77 -34.11 -2.68
C LEU A 444 -9.52 -34.60 -3.92
N TYR A 445 -10.01 -33.69 -4.76
CA TYR A 445 -10.62 -34.04 -6.04
C TYR A 445 -9.65 -34.82 -6.94
N LYS A 446 -8.44 -34.29 -7.12
CA LYS A 446 -7.38 -34.92 -7.92
C LYS A 446 -7.05 -36.34 -7.45
N PHE A 447 -7.11 -36.58 -6.14
CA PHE A 447 -6.84 -37.89 -5.54
C PHE A 447 -8.08 -38.79 -5.37
N GLY A 448 -9.21 -38.44 -5.98
CA GLY A 448 -10.44 -39.23 -5.97
C GLY A 448 -11.23 -39.22 -4.66
N ARG A 449 -10.85 -38.33 -3.70
CA ARG A 449 -11.57 -38.12 -2.45
C ARG A 449 -12.70 -37.10 -2.63
N TYR A 450 -13.61 -37.41 -3.53
CA TYR A 450 -14.60 -36.44 -4.04
C TYR A 450 -15.52 -35.90 -2.95
N ARG A 451 -15.95 -36.72 -2.00
CA ARG A 451 -16.85 -36.28 -0.92
C ARG A 451 -16.18 -35.28 0.02
N ASP A 452 -14.91 -35.53 0.36
CA ASP A 452 -14.13 -34.61 1.18
C ASP A 452 -13.84 -33.31 0.43
N SER A 453 -13.57 -33.44 -0.89
CA SER A 453 -13.41 -32.28 -1.78
C SER A 453 -14.66 -31.38 -1.79
N ALA A 454 -15.84 -31.97 -1.98
CA ALA A 454 -17.12 -31.27 -1.97
C ALA A 454 -17.34 -30.51 -0.65
N LEU A 455 -17.03 -31.12 0.49
CA LEU A 455 -17.14 -30.49 1.81
C LEU A 455 -16.15 -29.31 1.98
N ASP A 456 -14.96 -29.42 1.45
CA ASP A 456 -13.98 -28.32 1.49
C ASP A 456 -14.39 -27.17 0.56
N PHE A 457 -14.92 -27.45 -0.64
CA PHE A 457 -15.49 -26.41 -1.51
C PHE A 457 -16.67 -25.69 -0.84
N ASP A 458 -17.56 -26.41 -0.17
CA ASP A 458 -18.69 -25.84 0.59
C ASP A 458 -18.19 -24.98 1.75
N THR A 459 -17.16 -25.43 2.47
CA THR A 459 -16.52 -24.66 3.54
C THR A 459 -15.91 -23.38 2.99
N TYR A 460 -15.24 -23.43 1.84
CA TYR A 460 -14.67 -22.27 1.19
C TYR A 460 -15.75 -21.27 0.73
N GLU A 461 -16.84 -21.76 0.11
CA GLU A 461 -17.96 -20.91 -0.31
C GLU A 461 -18.57 -20.15 0.87
N LYS A 462 -18.81 -20.83 2.00
CA LYS A 462 -19.32 -20.21 3.23
C LYS A 462 -18.37 -19.17 3.80
N LEU A 463 -17.07 -19.42 3.72
CA LEU A 463 -16.02 -18.54 4.24
C LEU A 463 -15.88 -17.25 3.44
N ILE A 464 -15.90 -17.35 2.11
CA ILE A 464 -15.67 -16.22 1.20
C ILE A 464 -16.99 -15.48 0.87
N GLY A 465 -18.10 -16.20 0.93
CA GLY A 465 -19.42 -15.73 0.56
C GLY A 465 -19.70 -15.87 -0.95
N THR A 466 -20.82 -16.46 -1.28
CA THR A 466 -21.26 -16.83 -2.64
C THR A 466 -21.10 -15.69 -3.67
N ARG A 467 -21.38 -14.44 -3.27
CA ARG A 467 -21.31 -13.26 -4.16
C ARG A 467 -19.90 -12.86 -4.58
N ASN A 468 -18.88 -13.34 -3.88
CA ASN A 468 -17.47 -13.04 -4.15
C ASN A 468 -16.79 -14.11 -5.01
N LEU A 469 -17.54 -15.12 -5.45
CA LEU A 469 -17.04 -16.26 -6.20
C LEU A 469 -17.43 -16.14 -7.69
N ASN A 470 -16.60 -16.68 -8.55
CA ASN A 470 -16.82 -16.68 -10.01
C ASN A 470 -17.45 -17.99 -10.50
N ASP A 471 -17.87 -17.99 -11.75
CA ASP A 471 -18.43 -19.14 -12.44
C ASP A 471 -17.53 -20.38 -12.42
N ASN A 472 -16.22 -20.18 -12.62
CA ASN A 472 -15.26 -21.30 -12.59
C ASN A 472 -15.16 -21.98 -11.23
N PHE A 473 -15.34 -21.24 -10.13
CA PHE A 473 -15.39 -21.85 -8.79
C PHE A 473 -16.60 -22.78 -8.69
N PHE A 474 -17.79 -22.33 -9.07
CA PHE A 474 -19.00 -23.14 -9.00
C PHE A 474 -18.94 -24.35 -9.92
N TYR A 475 -18.32 -24.20 -11.09
CA TYR A 475 -18.05 -25.34 -11.98
C TYR A 475 -17.11 -26.38 -11.34
N MET A 476 -16.02 -25.95 -10.69
CA MET A 476 -15.12 -26.89 -9.98
C MET A 476 -15.82 -27.58 -8.80
N LYS A 477 -16.68 -26.88 -8.08
CA LYS A 477 -17.46 -27.42 -6.97
C LYS A 477 -18.49 -28.41 -7.49
N GLU A 478 -19.22 -28.06 -8.53
CA GLU A 478 -20.16 -28.94 -9.24
C GLU A 478 -19.51 -30.26 -9.65
N GLN A 479 -18.32 -30.21 -10.25
CA GLN A 479 -17.58 -31.42 -10.65
C GLN A 479 -17.26 -32.32 -9.44
N ALA A 480 -16.90 -31.74 -8.30
CA ALA A 480 -16.65 -32.49 -7.07
C ALA A 480 -17.93 -33.11 -6.52
N ASP A 481 -19.05 -32.37 -6.52
CA ASP A 481 -20.35 -32.84 -6.08
C ASP A 481 -20.89 -33.95 -6.98
N LEU A 482 -20.76 -33.77 -8.28
CA LEU A 482 -21.17 -34.78 -9.27
C LEU A 482 -20.39 -36.09 -9.10
N ALA A 483 -19.04 -35.98 -8.95
CA ALA A 483 -18.19 -37.16 -8.74
C ALA A 483 -18.45 -37.82 -7.37
N ALA A 484 -18.87 -37.07 -6.37
CA ALA A 484 -19.28 -37.56 -5.05
C ALA A 484 -20.69 -38.18 -5.03
N GLY A 485 -21.46 -38.06 -6.13
CA GLY A 485 -22.87 -38.50 -6.21
C GLY A 485 -23.83 -37.55 -5.49
N LEU A 486 -23.44 -36.31 -5.22
CA LEU A 486 -24.23 -35.29 -4.53
C LEU A 486 -25.05 -34.47 -5.57
N PHE A 487 -25.82 -35.14 -6.40
CA PHE A 487 -26.52 -34.55 -7.55
C PHE A 487 -27.35 -33.30 -7.26
N PRO A 488 -28.11 -33.19 -6.13
CA PRO A 488 -28.82 -31.94 -5.83
C PRO A 488 -27.89 -30.74 -5.61
N TRP A 489 -26.71 -30.96 -5.04
CA TRP A 489 -25.70 -29.92 -4.84
C TRP A 489 -25.05 -29.54 -6.17
N ALA A 490 -24.71 -30.55 -6.97
CA ALA A 490 -24.17 -30.32 -8.31
C ALA A 490 -25.13 -29.47 -9.18
N LEU A 491 -26.45 -29.74 -9.12
CA LEU A 491 -27.45 -28.90 -9.81
C LEU A 491 -27.47 -27.46 -9.32
N ASP A 492 -27.43 -27.24 -8.02
CA ASP A 492 -27.40 -25.91 -7.42
C ASP A 492 -26.15 -25.12 -7.86
N ASP A 493 -24.99 -25.78 -7.88
CA ASP A 493 -23.74 -25.13 -8.22
C ASP A 493 -23.60 -24.85 -9.71
N ILE A 494 -24.06 -25.75 -10.60
CA ILE A 494 -24.08 -25.45 -12.04
C ILE A 494 -25.09 -24.33 -12.35
N ASP A 495 -26.20 -24.22 -11.61
CA ASP A 495 -27.13 -23.12 -11.75
C ASP A 495 -26.53 -21.78 -11.31
N LYS A 496 -25.71 -21.77 -10.23
CA LYS A 496 -24.91 -20.60 -9.85
C LYS A 496 -23.92 -20.20 -10.94
N ALA A 497 -23.20 -21.17 -11.53
CA ALA A 497 -22.28 -20.91 -12.65
C ALA A 497 -23.03 -20.30 -13.85
N LEU A 498 -24.17 -20.86 -14.22
CA LEU A 498 -25.02 -20.36 -15.30
C LEU A 498 -25.63 -18.98 -15.00
N SER A 499 -25.91 -18.67 -13.73
CA SER A 499 -26.39 -17.33 -13.33
C SER A 499 -25.36 -16.24 -13.65
N ILE A 500 -24.08 -16.60 -13.62
CA ILE A 500 -22.96 -15.70 -13.92
C ILE A 500 -22.65 -15.68 -15.43
N ARG A 501 -22.63 -16.88 -16.06
CA ARG A 501 -22.37 -17.05 -17.50
C ARG A 501 -23.48 -17.87 -18.19
N PRO A 502 -24.65 -17.25 -18.50
CA PRO A 502 -25.83 -17.97 -18.99
C PRO A 502 -25.67 -18.64 -20.35
N LYS A 503 -24.66 -18.27 -21.13
CA LYS A 503 -24.43 -18.76 -22.51
C LYS A 503 -23.15 -19.60 -22.61
N GLU A 504 -22.63 -20.08 -21.48
CA GLU A 504 -21.48 -20.97 -21.52
C GLU A 504 -21.94 -22.38 -21.91
N TYR A 505 -21.55 -22.82 -23.10
CA TYR A 505 -21.94 -24.12 -23.65
C TYR A 505 -21.66 -25.28 -22.68
N LEU A 506 -20.47 -25.30 -22.11
CA LEU A 506 -20.05 -26.35 -21.20
C LEU A 506 -21.00 -26.47 -19.99
N TYR A 507 -21.36 -25.36 -19.37
CA TYR A 507 -22.24 -25.39 -18.20
C TYR A 507 -23.65 -25.84 -18.52
N VAL A 508 -24.17 -25.50 -19.71
CA VAL A 508 -25.49 -25.98 -20.16
C VAL A 508 -25.46 -27.49 -20.41
N VAL A 509 -24.40 -28.02 -20.97
CA VAL A 509 -24.21 -29.46 -21.17
C VAL A 509 -24.09 -30.19 -19.83
N GLU A 510 -23.27 -29.70 -18.91
CA GLU A 510 -23.10 -30.30 -17.58
C GLU A 510 -24.43 -30.36 -16.84
N LYS A 511 -25.25 -29.29 -16.89
CA LYS A 511 -26.59 -29.32 -16.33
C LYS A 511 -27.45 -30.43 -16.93
N ALA A 512 -27.41 -30.60 -18.26
CA ALA A 512 -28.13 -31.68 -18.94
C ALA A 512 -27.62 -33.08 -18.49
N VAL A 513 -26.31 -33.23 -18.33
CA VAL A 513 -25.71 -34.47 -17.82
C VAL A 513 -26.20 -34.80 -16.41
N ILE A 514 -26.23 -33.82 -15.51
CA ILE A 514 -26.70 -34.03 -14.14
C ILE A 514 -28.18 -34.41 -14.13
N GLN A 515 -29.02 -33.69 -14.92
CA GLN A 515 -30.45 -33.99 -15.04
C GLN A 515 -30.70 -35.40 -15.60
N LEU A 516 -29.90 -35.83 -16.56
CA LEU A 516 -29.94 -37.20 -17.07
C LEU A 516 -29.60 -38.23 -15.97
N ARG A 517 -28.60 -37.94 -15.14
CA ARG A 517 -28.17 -38.79 -14.03
C ARG A 517 -29.24 -38.93 -12.93
N VAL A 518 -30.02 -37.90 -12.67
CA VAL A 518 -31.12 -37.93 -11.68
C VAL A 518 -32.44 -38.43 -12.26
N GLY A 519 -32.47 -38.78 -13.55
CA GLY A 519 -33.67 -39.29 -14.22
C GLY A 519 -34.67 -38.21 -14.67
N SER A 520 -34.28 -36.94 -14.67
CA SER A 520 -35.08 -35.83 -15.21
C SER A 520 -34.87 -35.74 -16.72
N ILE A 521 -35.42 -36.72 -17.44
CA ILE A 521 -35.10 -36.94 -18.86
C ILE A 521 -35.57 -35.78 -19.75
N ASP A 522 -36.79 -35.27 -19.54
CA ASP A 522 -37.33 -34.19 -20.35
C ASP A 522 -36.53 -32.88 -20.16
N GLU A 523 -36.12 -32.57 -18.95
CA GLU A 523 -35.26 -31.43 -18.66
C GLU A 523 -33.85 -31.61 -19.26
N ALA A 524 -33.31 -32.83 -19.23
CA ALA A 524 -32.00 -33.14 -19.85
C ALA A 524 -32.06 -32.93 -21.38
N ILE A 525 -33.13 -33.38 -22.03
CA ILE A 525 -33.36 -33.15 -23.46
C ILE A 525 -33.44 -31.64 -23.74
N TYR A 526 -34.27 -30.91 -22.97
CA TYR A 526 -34.41 -29.47 -23.11
C TYR A 526 -33.07 -28.74 -23.01
N GLN A 527 -32.27 -29.03 -21.96
CA GLN A 527 -30.96 -28.38 -21.78
C GLN A 527 -29.96 -28.74 -22.88
N ALA A 528 -29.92 -29.99 -23.31
CA ALA A 528 -29.06 -30.42 -24.41
C ALA A 528 -29.43 -29.71 -25.76
N GLU A 529 -30.72 -29.51 -26.01
CA GLU A 529 -31.18 -28.70 -27.16
C GLU A 529 -30.79 -27.23 -27.03
N GLN A 530 -30.82 -26.64 -25.81
CA GLN A 530 -30.31 -25.28 -25.60
C GLN A 530 -28.81 -25.22 -25.85
N ALA A 531 -28.05 -26.24 -25.40
CA ALA A 531 -26.61 -26.32 -25.66
C ALA A 531 -26.31 -26.35 -27.17
N LEU A 532 -27.08 -27.10 -27.98
CA LEU A 532 -26.92 -27.13 -29.44
C LEU A 532 -27.25 -25.80 -30.13
N LYS A 533 -28.08 -24.94 -29.52
CA LYS A 533 -28.29 -23.57 -30.03
C LYS A 533 -27.06 -22.69 -29.81
N LEU A 534 -26.25 -22.98 -28.78
CA LEU A 534 -25.00 -22.28 -28.47
C LEU A 534 -23.82 -22.83 -29.30
N ASN A 535 -23.77 -24.15 -29.45
CA ASN A 535 -22.78 -24.84 -30.29
C ASN A 535 -23.41 -26.00 -31.06
N PRO A 536 -23.80 -25.78 -32.35
CA PRO A 536 -24.42 -26.79 -33.19
C PRO A 536 -23.54 -28.03 -33.48
N GLU A 537 -22.24 -27.94 -33.25
CA GLU A 537 -21.28 -29.04 -33.47
C GLU A 537 -20.84 -29.69 -32.14
N GLY A 538 -21.56 -29.43 -31.04
CA GLY A 538 -21.25 -29.94 -29.71
C GLY A 538 -21.54 -31.43 -29.55
N ALA A 539 -20.56 -32.31 -29.71
CA ALA A 539 -20.71 -33.77 -29.63
C ALA A 539 -21.32 -34.24 -28.28
N ASP A 540 -20.93 -33.60 -27.19
CA ASP A 540 -21.45 -33.96 -25.83
C ASP A 540 -22.95 -33.73 -25.70
N ALA A 541 -23.49 -32.65 -26.27
CA ALA A 541 -24.93 -32.38 -26.25
C ALA A 541 -25.70 -33.41 -27.07
N TYR A 542 -25.16 -33.83 -28.23
CA TYR A 542 -25.74 -34.92 -29.03
C TYR A 542 -25.69 -36.25 -28.27
N LYS A 543 -24.59 -36.54 -27.54
CA LYS A 543 -24.50 -37.73 -26.69
C LYS A 543 -25.57 -37.73 -25.60
N VAL A 544 -25.74 -36.60 -24.90
CA VAL A 544 -26.80 -36.46 -23.87
C VAL A 544 -28.18 -36.71 -24.48
N LEU A 545 -28.51 -36.08 -25.62
CA LEU A 545 -29.78 -36.33 -26.32
C LEU A 545 -29.96 -37.80 -26.67
N GLY A 546 -28.93 -38.42 -27.23
CA GLY A 546 -28.98 -39.83 -27.60
C GLY A 546 -29.25 -40.74 -26.40
N ILE A 547 -28.58 -40.55 -25.30
CA ILE A 547 -28.79 -41.34 -24.07
C ILE A 547 -30.17 -41.05 -23.45
N ALA A 548 -30.60 -39.78 -23.43
CA ALA A 548 -31.87 -39.36 -22.88
C ALA A 548 -33.05 -39.97 -23.66
N TYR A 549 -33.03 -39.92 -24.99
CA TYR A 549 -34.04 -40.57 -25.83
C TYR A 549 -34.01 -42.10 -25.69
N GLY A 550 -32.84 -42.71 -25.51
CA GLY A 550 -32.73 -44.15 -25.21
C GLY A 550 -33.34 -44.55 -23.88
N GLN A 551 -33.21 -43.73 -22.83
CA GLN A 551 -33.87 -43.93 -21.55
C GLN A 551 -35.38 -43.69 -21.59
N ASN A 552 -35.86 -42.93 -22.57
CA ASN A 552 -37.27 -42.67 -22.81
C ASN A 552 -37.87 -43.63 -23.85
N ASP A 553 -37.25 -44.79 -24.05
CA ASP A 553 -37.66 -45.84 -25.00
C ASP A 553 -37.80 -45.39 -26.49
N ASN A 554 -37.27 -44.24 -26.84
CA ASN A 554 -37.26 -43.74 -28.21
C ASN A 554 -35.96 -44.11 -28.94
N LYS A 555 -35.90 -45.35 -29.36
CA LYS A 555 -34.73 -45.98 -30.00
C LYS A 555 -34.30 -45.28 -31.29
N GLU A 556 -35.25 -44.77 -32.08
CA GLU A 556 -34.97 -44.11 -33.37
C GLU A 556 -34.22 -42.79 -33.18
N GLU A 557 -34.74 -41.88 -32.38
CA GLU A 557 -34.09 -40.61 -32.06
C GLU A 557 -32.78 -40.83 -31.32
N SER A 558 -32.72 -41.82 -30.38
CA SER A 558 -31.50 -42.18 -29.68
C SER A 558 -30.36 -42.53 -30.66
N LEU A 559 -30.60 -43.46 -31.59
CA LEU A 559 -29.60 -43.84 -32.58
C LEU A 559 -29.20 -42.69 -33.50
N LYS A 560 -30.13 -41.85 -33.89
CA LYS A 560 -29.86 -40.65 -34.71
C LYS A 560 -28.87 -39.72 -34.02
N TYR A 561 -29.12 -39.37 -32.75
CA TYR A 561 -28.28 -38.44 -32.01
C TYR A 561 -26.92 -39.06 -31.61
N LEU A 562 -26.88 -40.33 -31.22
CA LEU A 562 -25.61 -41.03 -30.94
C LEU A 562 -24.71 -41.14 -32.18
N LYS A 563 -25.30 -41.43 -33.38
CA LYS A 563 -24.54 -41.41 -34.63
C LYS A 563 -23.98 -40.03 -34.94
N LYS A 564 -24.76 -38.97 -34.65
CA LYS A 564 -24.29 -37.61 -34.86
C LYS A 564 -23.13 -37.26 -33.89
N ALA A 565 -23.20 -37.64 -32.62
CA ALA A 565 -22.11 -37.48 -31.69
C ALA A 565 -20.83 -38.24 -32.14
N LYS A 566 -20.98 -39.44 -32.68
CA LYS A 566 -19.88 -40.22 -33.28
C LYS A 566 -19.24 -39.51 -34.47
N GLU A 567 -20.06 -38.99 -35.42
CA GLU A 567 -19.59 -38.21 -36.56
C GLU A 567 -18.78 -36.97 -36.13
N LEU A 568 -19.13 -36.39 -35.00
CA LEU A 568 -18.45 -35.23 -34.41
C LEU A 568 -17.24 -35.59 -33.54
N GLY A 569 -16.88 -36.88 -33.49
CA GLY A 569 -15.63 -37.36 -32.92
C GLY A 569 -15.72 -37.87 -31.48
N ASP A 570 -16.91 -38.19 -30.97
CA ASP A 570 -17.04 -38.85 -29.65
C ASP A 570 -17.05 -40.39 -29.81
N PRO A 571 -15.95 -41.09 -29.51
CA PRO A 571 -15.87 -42.54 -29.61
C PRO A 571 -16.60 -43.28 -28.47
N GLN A 572 -16.94 -42.61 -27.39
CA GLN A 572 -17.57 -43.22 -26.22
C GLN A 572 -19.03 -43.62 -26.47
N VAL A 573 -19.61 -43.17 -27.56
CA VAL A 573 -20.99 -43.52 -27.90
C VAL A 573 -21.13 -44.90 -28.59
N ASP A 574 -20.04 -45.55 -28.99
CA ASP A 574 -20.07 -46.83 -29.70
C ASP A 574 -20.77 -47.91 -28.89
N GLU A 575 -20.48 -48.03 -27.61
CA GLU A 575 -21.14 -49.01 -26.74
C GLU A 575 -22.66 -48.79 -26.63
N TRP A 576 -23.10 -47.53 -26.67
CA TRP A 576 -24.53 -47.18 -26.63
C TRP A 576 -25.22 -47.52 -27.94
N ILE A 577 -24.55 -47.27 -29.06
CA ILE A 577 -25.07 -47.61 -30.40
C ILE A 577 -25.20 -49.15 -30.50
N GLU A 578 -24.22 -49.92 -30.08
CA GLU A 578 -24.25 -51.40 -30.14
C GLU A 578 -25.38 -51.95 -29.27
N LYS A 579 -25.62 -51.41 -28.07
CA LYS A 579 -26.69 -51.85 -27.17
C LYS A 579 -28.10 -51.56 -27.72
N LEU A 580 -28.23 -50.61 -28.66
CA LEU A 580 -29.48 -50.20 -29.26
C LEU A 580 -29.75 -50.91 -30.62
N GLN A 581 -28.77 -51.47 -31.24
CA GLN A 581 -28.91 -52.28 -32.45
C GLN A 581 -29.38 -53.70 -32.17
#